data_e5f192e59d54a720623027285dd12865
#
_entry.id   e5f192e59d54a720623027285dd12865
#
_cell.length_a   1.000
_cell.length_b   1.000
_cell.length_c   1.000
_cell.angle_alpha   90.00
_cell.angle_beta   90.00
_cell.angle_gamma   90.00
#
_symmetry.space_group_name_H-M   'P 1'
#
loop_
_entity.id
_entity.type
_entity.pdbx_description
1 polymer ?
#
loop_
_entity_poly.entity_id
_entity_poly.type
_entity_poly.pdbx_seq_one_letter_code
_entity_poly.pdbx_strand_id
1 'polypeptide(L)'
;MRRFVGGQPSYQTCVDHFKKFVETRGQQWYYVRGTYTHYNPDFAADVIHLADDLGFKEISMEPVVAPADMPYALTEDDKPIILENYNILARHYLQRWREGKGYNFFHFNVDFAGGPCLPKRLSGCGSGHDYLAVSQKGTSILAISLSARKTIKWAPFSPASRNQRSLNASRKQRSHQANLHGLLGALFCSGGCHANNIRYGGSINEPYAYGCDLQRKRIEAAIYVQTVKLLEGSED
;
A
#
# COMPACT_ATOMS: atom_id res chain seq x y z
N MET A 1 18.79 3.09 -1.21
CA MET A 1 18.91 1.62 -1.01
C MET A 1 19.28 1.32 0.42
N ARG A 2 18.74 0.23 0.99
CA ARG A 2 19.14 -0.24 2.33
C ARG A 2 20.53 -0.89 2.24
N ARG A 3 21.36 -0.58 3.24
CA ARG A 3 22.72 -1.14 3.37
C ARG A 3 22.92 -1.69 4.77
N PHE A 4 23.81 -2.62 4.92
CA PHE A 4 24.32 -3.02 6.23
C PHE A 4 25.11 -1.89 6.89
N VAL A 5 25.33 -1.98 8.21
CA VAL A 5 26.11 -0.98 8.97
C VAL A 5 27.51 -0.80 8.35
N GLY A 6 28.11 -1.87 7.79
CA GLY A 6 29.39 -1.80 7.07
C GLY A 6 29.31 -1.25 5.63
N GLY A 7 28.16 -0.69 5.18
CA GLY A 7 27.99 -0.10 3.86
C GLY A 7 27.73 -1.06 2.71
N GLN A 8 27.78 -2.37 2.94
CA GLN A 8 27.53 -3.38 1.91
C GLN A 8 26.04 -3.42 1.52
N PRO A 9 25.72 -3.71 0.22
CA PRO A 9 24.34 -3.90 -0.22
C PRO A 9 23.66 -5.06 0.54
N SER A 10 22.43 -4.88 1.00
CA SER A 10 21.67 -5.92 1.72
C SER A 10 20.72 -6.73 0.83
N TYR A 11 20.57 -6.36 -0.44
CA TYR A 11 19.55 -6.90 -1.33
C TYR A 11 19.66 -8.43 -1.49
N GLN A 12 20.82 -8.93 -1.91
CA GLN A 12 20.99 -10.36 -2.16
C GLN A 12 20.75 -11.21 -0.91
N THR A 13 21.27 -10.79 0.23
CA THR A 13 21.03 -11.48 1.49
C THR A 13 19.53 -11.51 1.85
N CYS A 14 18.81 -10.42 1.61
CA CYS A 14 17.35 -10.41 1.84
C CYS A 14 16.63 -11.36 0.89
N VAL A 15 16.99 -11.37 -0.40
CA VAL A 15 16.39 -12.27 -1.40
C VAL A 15 16.61 -13.74 -1.01
N ASP A 16 17.84 -14.12 -0.65
CA ASP A 16 18.18 -15.50 -0.28
C ASP A 16 17.39 -15.98 0.94
N HIS A 17 17.23 -15.10 1.95
CA HIS A 17 16.43 -15.41 3.12
C HIS A 17 14.93 -15.49 2.81
N PHE A 18 14.41 -14.61 1.96
CA PHE A 18 13.01 -14.67 1.54
C PHE A 18 12.72 -15.94 0.73
N LYS A 19 13.60 -16.32 -0.20
CA LYS A 19 13.44 -17.56 -0.96
C LYS A 19 13.34 -18.78 -0.02
N LYS A 20 14.27 -18.91 0.90
CA LYS A 20 14.23 -19.99 1.91
C LYS A 20 12.95 -19.98 2.74
N PHE A 21 12.53 -18.79 3.19
CA PHE A 21 11.30 -18.63 3.97
C PHE A 21 10.07 -19.07 3.16
N VAL A 22 9.96 -18.62 1.91
CA VAL A 22 8.83 -18.93 1.03
C VAL A 22 8.79 -20.42 0.69
N GLU A 23 9.94 -21.06 0.44
CA GLU A 23 10.06 -22.51 0.23
C GLU A 23 9.53 -23.30 1.43
N THR A 24 9.91 -22.92 2.66
CA THR A 24 9.44 -23.60 3.87
C THR A 24 7.93 -23.46 4.08
N ARG A 25 7.28 -22.48 3.46
CA ARG A 25 5.83 -22.24 3.52
C ARG A 25 5.07 -22.81 2.32
N GLY A 26 5.73 -23.47 1.40
CA GLY A 26 5.10 -24.00 0.19
C GLY A 26 4.39 -22.93 -0.65
N GLN A 27 4.98 -21.74 -0.76
CA GLN A 27 4.41 -20.59 -1.49
C GLN A 27 3.07 -20.07 -0.94
N GLN A 28 2.80 -20.27 0.35
CA GLN A 28 1.54 -19.85 0.99
C GLN A 28 1.77 -18.90 2.16
N TRP A 29 0.77 -18.03 2.40
CA TRP A 29 0.71 -17.17 3.59
C TRP A 29 1.90 -16.20 3.73
N TYR A 30 2.29 -15.54 2.65
CA TYR A 30 3.32 -14.50 2.65
C TYR A 30 2.97 -13.38 1.67
N TYR A 31 3.66 -12.27 1.82
CA TYR A 31 3.79 -11.21 0.81
C TYR A 31 5.22 -10.72 0.80
N VAL A 32 5.83 -10.69 -0.40
CA VAL A 32 7.05 -9.91 -0.62
C VAL A 32 6.61 -8.48 -0.90
N ARG A 33 7.05 -7.55 -0.06
CA ARG A 33 6.66 -6.15 -0.17
C ARG A 33 7.84 -5.25 -0.50
N GLY A 34 7.75 -4.57 -1.63
CA GLY A 34 8.65 -3.51 -2.04
C GLY A 34 8.11 -2.11 -1.72
N THR A 35 8.97 -1.11 -1.91
CA THR A 35 8.61 0.30 -1.78
C THR A 35 9.26 1.07 -2.91
N TYR A 36 8.48 1.77 -3.72
CA TYR A 36 8.99 2.67 -4.72
C TYR A 36 9.10 4.11 -4.21
N THR A 37 10.05 4.83 -4.75
CA THR A 37 10.48 6.16 -4.33
C THR A 37 10.76 7.01 -5.56
N HIS A 38 11.14 8.28 -5.37
CA HIS A 38 11.67 9.11 -6.46
C HIS A 38 12.83 8.45 -7.22
N TYR A 39 13.62 7.60 -6.57
CA TYR A 39 14.76 6.92 -7.20
C TYR A 39 14.38 5.70 -8.06
N ASN A 40 13.19 5.15 -7.89
CA ASN A 40 12.64 4.01 -8.63
C ASN A 40 11.13 4.17 -8.84
N PRO A 41 10.68 5.21 -9.57
CA PRO A 41 9.26 5.42 -9.83
C PRO A 41 8.68 4.40 -10.83
N ASP A 42 9.53 3.71 -11.57
CA ASP A 42 9.26 2.64 -12.55
C ASP A 42 9.02 1.28 -11.89
N PHE A 43 8.21 1.26 -10.85
CA PHE A 43 7.99 0.10 -9.95
C PHE A 43 7.49 -1.17 -10.65
N ALA A 44 6.96 -1.08 -11.88
CA ALA A 44 6.52 -2.26 -12.63
C ALA A 44 7.71 -3.18 -12.94
N ALA A 45 8.88 -2.63 -13.25
CA ALA A 45 10.10 -3.41 -13.47
C ALA A 45 10.49 -4.20 -12.21
N ASP A 46 10.39 -3.57 -11.03
CA ASP A 46 10.67 -4.23 -9.76
C ASP A 46 9.68 -5.39 -9.50
N VAL A 47 8.38 -5.19 -9.77
CA VAL A 47 7.35 -6.24 -9.59
C VAL A 47 7.59 -7.40 -10.58
N ILE A 48 7.89 -7.10 -11.83
CA ILE A 48 8.20 -8.09 -12.87
C ILE A 48 9.44 -8.91 -12.44
N HIS A 49 10.48 -8.25 -11.99
CA HIS A 49 11.67 -8.92 -11.46
C HIS A 49 11.34 -9.86 -10.28
N LEU A 50 10.53 -9.40 -9.33
CA LEU A 50 10.11 -10.24 -8.19
C LEU A 50 9.31 -11.46 -8.65
N ALA A 51 8.43 -11.31 -9.66
CA ALA A 51 7.58 -12.37 -10.17
C ALA A 51 8.33 -13.36 -11.07
N ASP A 52 9.04 -12.83 -12.07
CA ASP A 52 9.61 -13.62 -13.16
C ASP A 52 11.00 -14.17 -12.85
N ASP A 53 11.88 -13.31 -12.34
CA ASP A 53 13.28 -13.71 -12.08
C ASP A 53 13.43 -14.41 -10.72
N LEU A 54 12.66 -13.95 -9.71
CA LEU A 54 12.77 -14.50 -8.36
C LEU A 54 11.69 -15.53 -8.02
N GLY A 55 10.62 -15.61 -8.82
CA GLY A 55 9.58 -16.62 -8.70
C GLY A 55 8.60 -16.42 -7.53
N PHE A 56 8.54 -15.22 -6.95
CA PHE A 56 7.56 -14.93 -5.90
C PHE A 56 6.14 -14.84 -6.47
N LYS A 57 5.18 -15.43 -5.75
CA LYS A 57 3.77 -15.49 -6.18
C LYS A 57 2.87 -14.47 -5.46
N GLU A 58 3.30 -13.94 -4.34
CA GLU A 58 2.53 -12.99 -3.52
C GLU A 58 3.32 -11.69 -3.39
N ILE A 59 2.93 -10.64 -4.13
CA ILE A 59 3.71 -9.41 -4.28
C ILE A 59 2.88 -8.19 -3.95
N SER A 60 3.46 -7.27 -3.20
CA SER A 60 2.93 -5.93 -2.94
C SER A 60 4.02 -4.88 -3.20
N MET A 61 3.65 -3.74 -3.77
CA MET A 61 4.57 -2.63 -4.00
C MET A 61 3.88 -1.32 -3.60
N GLU A 62 4.42 -0.60 -2.65
CA GLU A 62 3.76 0.57 -2.07
C GLU A 62 4.59 1.84 -2.27
N PRO A 63 3.94 3.02 -2.42
CA PRO A 63 4.66 4.28 -2.44
C PRO A 63 5.35 4.56 -1.12
N VAL A 64 6.49 5.22 -1.17
CA VAL A 64 7.18 5.69 0.04
C VAL A 64 6.31 6.71 0.80
N VAL A 65 6.31 6.59 2.11
CA VAL A 65 5.71 7.58 3.03
C VAL A 65 6.84 8.40 3.64
N ALA A 66 7.18 9.52 3.04
CA ALA A 66 8.31 10.37 3.42
C ALA A 66 7.90 11.83 3.59
N PRO A 67 8.61 12.64 4.38
CA PRO A 67 8.54 14.10 4.31
C PRO A 67 8.94 14.61 2.93
N ALA A 68 8.33 15.71 2.48
CA ALA A 68 8.56 16.25 1.13
C ALA A 68 10.01 16.75 0.89
N ASP A 69 10.72 17.07 1.95
CA ASP A 69 12.12 17.52 1.95
C ASP A 69 13.14 16.37 1.83
N MET A 70 12.66 15.12 1.88
CA MET A 70 13.55 13.97 1.72
C MET A 70 13.85 13.72 0.24
N PRO A 71 15.12 13.45 -0.13
CA PRO A 71 15.53 13.30 -1.53
C PRO A 71 14.94 12.08 -2.23
N TYR A 72 14.34 11.16 -1.48
CA TYR A 72 13.64 9.97 -1.99
C TYR A 72 12.11 10.12 -1.99
N ALA A 73 11.58 11.27 -1.55
CA ALA A 73 10.15 11.54 -1.57
C ALA A 73 9.64 11.62 -3.02
N LEU A 74 8.44 11.12 -3.26
CA LEU A 74 7.79 11.23 -4.57
C LEU A 74 7.44 12.69 -4.86
N THR A 75 7.62 13.09 -6.11
CA THR A 75 7.32 14.43 -6.63
C THR A 75 6.21 14.38 -7.67
N GLU A 76 5.70 15.53 -8.09
CA GLU A 76 4.71 15.60 -9.18
C GLU A 76 5.27 15.08 -10.51
N ASP A 77 6.59 15.21 -10.74
CA ASP A 77 7.25 14.73 -11.96
C ASP A 77 7.30 13.19 -12.04
N ASP A 78 7.25 12.51 -10.91
CA ASP A 78 7.20 11.03 -10.84
C ASP A 78 5.81 10.48 -11.19
N LYS A 79 4.76 11.30 -11.00
CA LYS A 79 3.37 10.85 -11.13
C LYS A 79 3.05 10.24 -12.50
N PRO A 80 3.37 10.87 -13.64
CA PRO A 80 3.11 10.28 -14.96
C PRO A 80 3.77 8.91 -15.13
N ILE A 81 5.01 8.77 -14.65
CA ILE A 81 5.76 7.51 -14.71
C ILE A 81 5.04 6.44 -13.91
N ILE A 82 4.66 6.74 -12.67
CA ILE A 82 3.95 5.80 -11.78
C ILE A 82 2.60 5.39 -12.37
N LEU A 83 1.83 6.34 -12.91
CA LEU A 83 0.52 6.04 -13.50
C LEU A 83 0.67 5.11 -14.72
N GLU A 84 1.67 5.32 -15.59
CA GLU A 84 1.93 4.42 -16.72
C GLU A 84 2.43 3.04 -16.26
N ASN A 85 3.17 2.97 -15.17
CA ASN A 85 3.62 1.71 -14.61
C ASN A 85 2.46 0.78 -14.18
N TYR A 86 1.31 1.31 -13.75
CA TYR A 86 0.10 0.51 -13.56
C TYR A 86 -0.42 -0.11 -14.85
N ASN A 87 -0.34 0.60 -15.98
CA ASN A 87 -0.74 0.07 -17.28
C ASN A 87 0.21 -1.05 -17.75
N ILE A 88 1.52 -0.80 -17.62
CA ILE A 88 2.56 -1.79 -17.95
C ILE A 88 2.34 -3.07 -17.14
N LEU A 89 2.15 -2.91 -15.83
CA LEU A 89 1.98 -4.03 -14.92
C LEU A 89 0.67 -4.78 -15.16
N ALA A 90 -0.43 -4.09 -15.49
CA ALA A 90 -1.69 -4.74 -15.80
C ALA A 90 -1.59 -5.61 -17.07
N ARG A 91 -0.92 -5.13 -18.12
CA ARG A 91 -0.65 -5.90 -19.34
C ARG A 91 0.21 -7.14 -19.04
N HIS A 92 1.32 -6.97 -18.32
CA HIS A 92 2.19 -8.08 -17.93
C HIS A 92 1.46 -9.12 -17.06
N TYR A 93 0.67 -8.65 -16.08
CA TYR A 93 -0.12 -9.50 -15.20
C TYR A 93 -1.09 -10.40 -15.97
N LEU A 94 -1.82 -9.83 -16.95
CA LEU A 94 -2.73 -10.57 -17.82
C LEU A 94 -1.99 -11.55 -18.73
N GLN A 95 -0.85 -11.14 -19.30
CA GLN A 95 -0.03 -12.05 -20.10
C GLN A 95 0.40 -13.27 -19.27
N ARG A 96 0.91 -13.06 -18.04
CA ARG A 96 1.33 -14.17 -17.18
C ARG A 96 0.17 -15.05 -16.75
N TRP A 97 -1.01 -14.46 -16.53
CA TRP A 97 -2.23 -15.22 -16.25
C TRP A 97 -2.62 -16.12 -17.44
N ARG A 98 -2.62 -15.63 -18.68
CA ARG A 98 -2.91 -16.42 -19.91
C ARG A 98 -1.91 -17.56 -20.11
N GLU A 99 -0.65 -17.35 -19.74
CA GLU A 99 0.42 -18.36 -19.82
C GLU A 99 0.34 -19.42 -18.70
N GLY A 100 -0.61 -19.35 -17.78
CA GLY A 100 -0.66 -20.21 -16.58
C GLY A 100 0.47 -19.94 -15.58
N LYS A 101 1.19 -18.84 -15.72
CA LYS A 101 2.31 -18.40 -14.85
C LYS A 101 1.91 -17.24 -13.93
N GLY A 102 0.63 -17.13 -13.62
CA GLY A 102 0.10 -16.04 -12.82
C GLY A 102 0.76 -15.88 -11.45
N TYR A 103 0.74 -14.67 -10.96
CA TYR A 103 1.12 -14.28 -9.61
C TYR A 103 0.05 -13.37 -9.03
N ASN A 104 0.03 -13.17 -7.73
CA ASN A 104 -0.88 -12.27 -7.05
C ASN A 104 -0.22 -10.91 -6.84
N PHE A 105 -0.78 -9.85 -7.39
CA PHE A 105 -0.38 -8.48 -7.10
C PHE A 105 -1.44 -7.80 -6.25
N PHE A 106 -1.11 -7.48 -5.02
CA PHE A 106 -2.04 -6.99 -4.01
C PHE A 106 -2.92 -5.81 -4.47
N HIS A 107 -2.38 -4.93 -5.31
CA HIS A 107 -3.13 -3.78 -5.82
C HIS A 107 -4.27 -4.13 -6.78
N PHE A 108 -4.24 -5.30 -7.39
CA PHE A 108 -5.31 -5.77 -8.30
C PHE A 108 -6.37 -6.60 -7.59
N ASN A 109 -6.18 -6.89 -6.29
CA ASN A 109 -7.14 -7.62 -5.46
C ASN A 109 -8.21 -6.66 -4.92
N VAL A 110 -9.12 -6.25 -5.78
CA VAL A 110 -10.29 -5.46 -5.42
C VAL A 110 -11.51 -6.35 -5.62
N ASP A 111 -12.27 -6.59 -4.56
CA ASP A 111 -13.51 -7.38 -4.65
C ASP A 111 -14.64 -6.50 -5.20
N PHE A 112 -14.90 -6.61 -6.51
CA PHE A 112 -16.00 -5.89 -7.15
C PHE A 112 -17.34 -6.63 -7.03
N ALA A 113 -17.33 -7.94 -6.83
CA ALA A 113 -18.54 -8.74 -6.71
C ALA A 113 -19.15 -8.69 -5.32
N GLY A 114 -18.32 -8.87 -4.28
CA GLY A 114 -18.74 -8.79 -2.88
C GLY A 114 -18.82 -7.36 -2.34
N GLY A 115 -18.35 -6.39 -3.11
CA GLY A 115 -18.31 -5.00 -2.73
C GLY A 115 -17.19 -4.63 -1.76
N PRO A 116 -17.14 -3.37 -1.33
CA PRO A 116 -16.07 -2.88 -0.49
C PRO A 116 -16.15 -3.44 0.93
N CYS A 117 -15.00 -3.86 1.48
CA CYS A 117 -14.87 -4.26 2.87
C CYS A 117 -15.26 -3.10 3.81
N LEU A 118 -16.42 -3.21 4.45
CA LEU A 118 -16.97 -2.15 5.30
C LEU A 118 -16.04 -1.75 6.45
N PRO A 119 -15.45 -2.67 7.25
CA PRO A 119 -14.48 -2.29 8.28
C PRO A 119 -13.31 -1.49 7.73
N LYS A 120 -12.73 -1.91 6.59
CA LYS A 120 -11.62 -1.21 5.96
C LYS A 120 -12.02 0.18 5.46
N ARG A 121 -13.24 0.36 4.98
CA ARG A 121 -13.77 1.69 4.61
C ARG A 121 -13.92 2.60 5.81
N LEU A 122 -14.26 2.04 6.97
CA LEU A 122 -14.51 2.80 8.18
C LEU A 122 -13.24 3.23 8.91
N SER A 123 -12.21 2.38 8.90
CA SER A 123 -10.97 2.56 9.67
C SER A 123 -9.70 2.67 8.83
N GLY A 124 -9.83 2.59 7.49
CA GLY A 124 -8.68 2.60 6.59
C GLY A 124 -7.77 1.41 6.81
N CYS A 125 -6.48 1.66 7.05
CA CYS A 125 -5.50 0.62 7.35
C CYS A 125 -5.60 0.06 8.77
N GLY A 126 -6.57 0.52 9.59
CA GLY A 126 -6.72 0.09 10.97
C GLY A 126 -5.74 0.73 11.96
N SER A 127 -4.92 1.67 11.51
CA SER A 127 -3.94 2.38 12.34
C SER A 127 -4.62 3.08 13.52
N GLY A 128 -4.20 2.75 14.73
CA GLY A 128 -4.77 3.26 15.98
C GLY A 128 -6.07 2.59 16.43
N HIS A 129 -6.59 1.63 15.67
CA HIS A 129 -7.79 0.86 16.01
C HIS A 129 -7.51 -0.65 15.99
N ASP A 130 -7.07 -1.19 14.85
CA ASP A 130 -6.80 -2.62 14.69
C ASP A 130 -5.36 -2.97 15.10
N TYR A 131 -4.45 -2.01 14.99
CA TYR A 131 -3.08 -2.13 15.48
C TYR A 131 -2.55 -0.82 16.04
N LEU A 132 -1.52 -0.94 16.87
CA LEU A 132 -0.76 0.17 17.44
C LEU A 132 0.72 -0.08 17.20
N ALA A 133 1.48 0.99 16.97
CA ALA A 133 2.91 0.94 17.03
C ALA A 133 3.40 1.38 18.41
N VAL A 134 4.39 0.70 18.95
CA VAL A 134 5.00 1.01 20.24
C VAL A 134 6.44 1.45 20.00
N SER A 135 6.80 2.62 20.52
CA SER A 135 8.18 3.13 20.46
C SER A 135 9.09 2.38 21.42
N GLN A 136 10.41 2.52 21.24
CA GLN A 136 11.42 1.96 22.16
C GLN A 136 11.23 2.43 23.61
N LYS A 137 10.57 3.56 23.83
CA LYS A 137 10.26 4.11 25.16
C LYS A 137 8.90 3.66 25.71
N GLY A 138 8.28 2.65 25.11
CA GLY A 138 6.98 2.15 25.55
C GLY A 138 5.79 3.09 25.25
N THR A 139 5.97 4.10 24.40
CA THR A 139 4.89 5.04 24.05
C THR A 139 4.13 4.51 22.84
N SER A 140 2.81 4.44 22.93
CA SER A 140 1.95 4.11 21.80
C SER A 140 1.92 5.26 20.79
N ILE A 141 2.01 4.93 19.51
CA ILE A 141 1.94 5.87 18.39
C ILE A 141 0.96 5.33 17.34
N LEU A 142 0.30 6.24 16.63
CA LEU A 142 -0.73 5.90 15.64
C LEU A 142 -0.18 5.01 14.53
N ALA A 143 1.00 5.34 14.01
CA ALA A 143 1.70 4.56 12.99
C ALA A 143 3.20 4.76 13.08
N ILE A 144 3.99 3.75 12.67
CA ILE A 144 5.47 3.82 12.67
C ILE A 144 5.97 5.02 11.85
N SER A 145 5.34 5.32 10.72
CA SER A 145 5.66 6.45 9.85
C SER A 145 5.43 7.83 10.50
N LEU A 146 4.80 7.88 11.67
CA LEU A 146 4.58 9.10 12.46
C LEU A 146 5.44 9.15 13.73
N SER A 147 6.34 8.20 13.94
CA SER A 147 7.15 8.07 15.17
C SER A 147 8.01 9.31 15.51
N ALA A 148 8.45 10.04 14.50
CA ALA A 148 9.27 11.24 14.68
C ALA A 148 8.47 12.50 15.09
N ARG A 149 7.13 12.49 15.00
CA ARG A 149 6.31 13.65 15.34
C ARG A 149 5.94 13.68 16.82
N LYS A 150 6.43 14.70 17.54
CA LYS A 150 6.16 14.91 18.99
C LYS A 150 4.67 15.11 19.31
N THR A 151 3.89 15.63 18.37
CA THR A 151 2.47 16.01 18.53
C THR A 151 1.48 14.84 18.42
N ILE A 152 1.92 13.67 17.95
CA ILE A 152 1.05 12.50 17.73
C ILE A 152 1.45 11.36 18.69
N LYS A 153 1.83 11.72 19.90
CA LYS A 153 2.07 10.76 20.98
C LYS A 153 0.74 10.41 21.64
N TRP A 154 0.49 9.14 21.79
CA TRP A 154 -0.60 8.62 22.59
C TRP A 154 -0.10 8.33 24.02
N ALA A 155 -1.04 8.12 24.92
CA ALA A 155 -0.73 7.80 26.32
C ALA A 155 0.22 6.60 26.44
N PRO A 156 0.89 6.41 27.59
CA PRO A 156 1.65 5.20 27.89
C PRO A 156 0.79 3.96 27.59
N PHE A 157 1.40 2.92 27.04
CA PHE A 157 0.69 1.70 26.70
C PHE A 157 0.02 1.11 27.93
N SER A 158 -1.30 1.09 27.94
CA SER A 158 -2.14 0.42 28.93
C SER A 158 -3.20 -0.40 28.18
N PRO A 159 -3.52 -1.62 28.61
CA PRO A 159 -4.61 -2.40 28.04
C PRO A 159 -5.97 -1.67 28.03
N ALA A 160 -6.18 -0.74 28.96
CA ALA A 160 -7.38 0.10 29.04
C ALA A 160 -7.38 1.27 28.05
N SER A 161 -6.26 1.58 27.43
CA SER A 161 -6.10 2.70 26.48
C SER A 161 -6.54 2.37 25.03
N ARG A 162 -7.31 1.32 24.82
CA ARG A 162 -8.13 1.13 23.60
C ARG A 162 -9.17 2.24 23.51
N ASN A 163 -8.72 3.44 23.23
CA ASN A 163 -9.42 4.65 23.61
C ASN A 163 -10.40 5.12 22.53
N GLN A 164 -11.58 5.49 22.99
CA GLN A 164 -12.66 6.20 22.32
C GLN A 164 -12.23 7.32 21.39
N ARG A 165 -11.05 7.93 21.62
CA ARG A 165 -10.49 9.00 20.78
C ARG A 165 -10.05 8.54 19.41
N SER A 166 -9.53 7.29 19.25
CA SER A 166 -9.18 6.73 17.94
C SER A 166 -10.40 6.38 17.11
N LEU A 167 -11.41 5.83 17.77
CA LEU A 167 -12.72 5.54 17.17
C LEU A 167 -13.39 6.83 16.67
N ASN A 168 -13.26 7.92 17.43
CA ASN A 168 -13.83 9.20 17.07
C ASN A 168 -13.05 9.89 15.93
N ALA A 169 -11.72 9.74 15.85
CA ALA A 169 -10.94 10.22 14.72
C ALA A 169 -11.32 9.45 13.44
N SER A 170 -11.42 8.14 13.51
CA SER A 170 -11.87 7.29 12.39
C SER A 170 -13.32 7.56 11.98
N ARG A 171 -14.20 7.89 12.94
CA ARG A 171 -15.60 8.24 12.67
C ARG A 171 -15.76 9.62 12.03
N LYS A 172 -14.94 10.61 12.40
CA LYS A 172 -14.94 11.94 11.77
C LYS A 172 -14.40 11.91 10.34
N GLN A 173 -13.55 10.97 9.98
CA GLN A 173 -13.06 10.79 8.62
C GLN A 173 -14.19 10.49 7.62
N ARG A 174 -15.33 9.98 8.07
CA ARG A 174 -16.52 9.72 7.23
C ARG A 174 -17.19 10.98 6.70
N SER A 175 -17.19 12.07 7.45
CA SER A 175 -17.87 13.30 7.03
C SER A 175 -17.16 14.06 5.90
N HIS A 176 -15.85 13.82 5.71
CA HIS A 176 -15.06 14.42 4.64
C HIS A 176 -14.95 13.54 3.38
N GLN A 177 -15.46 12.31 3.42
CA GLN A 177 -15.64 11.50 2.21
C GLN A 177 -16.66 12.13 1.22
N ALA A 178 -17.39 13.15 1.64
CA ALA A 178 -18.30 13.90 0.78
C ALA A 178 -17.63 14.47 -0.49
N ASN A 179 -16.35 14.81 -0.44
CA ASN A 179 -15.58 15.25 -1.60
C ASN A 179 -15.14 14.13 -2.54
N LEU A 180 -15.38 12.86 -2.17
CA LEU A 180 -15.10 11.69 -3.01
C LEU A 180 -16.32 11.24 -3.83
N HIS A 181 -17.48 11.91 -3.67
CA HIS A 181 -18.77 11.55 -4.26
C HIS A 181 -18.85 11.67 -5.80
N GLY A 182 -17.83 11.74 -6.54
CA GLY A 182 -17.84 11.67 -8.00
C GLY A 182 -16.88 10.62 -8.55
N LEU A 183 -16.26 9.81 -7.69
CA LEU A 183 -15.19 8.92 -8.08
C LEU A 183 -15.60 7.46 -7.97
N LEU A 184 -15.44 6.72 -9.07
CA LEU A 184 -15.55 5.25 -9.09
C LEU A 184 -14.79 4.61 -7.92
N GLY A 185 -13.66 5.21 -7.53
CA GLY A 185 -12.82 4.78 -6.42
C GLY A 185 -13.34 5.10 -5.01
N ALA A 186 -14.38 5.92 -4.86
CA ALA A 186 -14.88 6.31 -3.53
C ALA A 186 -15.39 5.12 -2.72
N LEU A 187 -15.95 4.12 -3.38
CA LEU A 187 -16.43 2.91 -2.76
C LEU A 187 -15.30 2.03 -2.19
N PHE A 188 -14.11 2.11 -2.76
CA PHE A 188 -12.94 1.28 -2.42
C PHE A 188 -11.81 2.06 -1.73
N CYS A 189 -12.04 3.34 -1.42
CA CYS A 189 -11.08 4.21 -0.74
C CYS A 189 -11.53 4.50 0.69
N SER A 190 -10.60 4.42 1.63
CA SER A 190 -10.83 4.70 3.06
C SER A 190 -10.35 6.09 3.49
N GLY A 191 -10.15 7.02 2.55
CA GLY A 191 -9.63 8.36 2.86
C GLY A 191 -8.10 8.46 2.87
N GLY A 192 -7.38 7.45 2.37
CA GLY A 192 -5.93 7.49 2.20
C GLY A 192 -5.12 7.07 3.43
N CYS A 193 -3.81 7.29 3.34
CA CYS A 193 -2.88 6.99 4.42
C CYS A 193 -2.89 8.12 5.46
N HIS A 194 -3.22 7.81 6.71
CA HIS A 194 -3.24 8.78 7.81
C HIS A 194 -1.93 9.57 7.96
N ALA A 195 -0.79 8.92 7.75
CA ALA A 195 0.50 9.59 7.84
C ALA A 195 0.73 10.59 6.69
N ASN A 196 0.33 10.24 5.46
CA ASN A 196 0.41 11.14 4.33
C ASN A 196 -0.61 12.30 4.45
N ASN A 197 -1.82 12.00 4.89
CA ASN A 197 -2.84 13.02 5.14
C ASN A 197 -2.34 14.09 6.12
N ILE A 198 -1.76 13.66 7.25
CA ILE A 198 -1.18 14.58 8.24
C ILE A 198 0.02 15.35 7.68
N ARG A 199 0.85 14.72 6.84
CA ARG A 199 2.07 15.34 6.32
C ARG A 199 1.80 16.36 5.24
N TYR A 200 0.93 16.04 4.31
CA TYR A 200 0.68 16.81 3.10
C TYR A 200 -0.65 17.58 3.15
N GLY A 201 -1.65 17.04 3.83
CA GLY A 201 -2.93 17.71 4.04
C GLY A 201 -3.03 18.49 5.36
N GLY A 202 -2.06 18.32 6.26
CA GLY A 202 -2.06 18.99 7.57
C GLY A 202 -2.98 18.36 8.61
N SER A 203 -3.88 17.48 8.23
CA SER A 203 -4.86 16.82 9.09
C SER A 203 -5.07 15.36 8.67
N ILE A 204 -5.44 14.52 9.63
CA ILE A 204 -5.81 13.12 9.35
C ILE A 204 -7.02 13.01 8.41
N ASN A 205 -7.87 14.05 8.39
CA ASN A 205 -9.11 14.10 7.62
C ASN A 205 -8.94 14.69 6.21
N GLU A 206 -7.78 15.27 5.90
CA GLU A 206 -7.50 15.88 4.60
C GLU A 206 -6.72 14.89 3.73
N PRO A 207 -7.39 14.24 2.74
CA PRO A 207 -6.72 13.27 1.88
C PRO A 207 -5.57 13.91 1.09
N TYR A 208 -4.45 13.21 1.04
CA TYR A 208 -3.32 13.60 0.21
C TYR A 208 -3.65 13.45 -1.27
N ALA A 209 -3.75 14.55 -2.01
CA ALA A 209 -4.23 14.58 -3.40
C ALA A 209 -3.43 13.64 -4.33
N TYR A 210 -2.10 13.66 -4.24
CA TYR A 210 -1.23 12.75 -4.98
C TYR A 210 -1.60 11.27 -4.74
N GLY A 211 -1.82 10.90 -3.47
CA GLY A 211 -2.27 9.56 -3.10
C GLY A 211 -3.65 9.21 -3.66
N CYS A 212 -4.53 10.21 -3.83
CA CYS A 212 -5.83 10.01 -4.48
C CYS A 212 -5.67 9.67 -5.96
N ASP A 213 -4.75 10.32 -6.68
CA ASP A 213 -4.49 10.03 -8.10
C ASP A 213 -3.95 8.61 -8.27
N LEU A 214 -3.01 8.19 -7.43
CA LEU A 214 -2.49 6.82 -7.42
C LEU A 214 -3.59 5.79 -7.13
N GLN A 215 -4.47 6.08 -6.18
CA GLN A 215 -5.56 5.17 -5.82
C GLN A 215 -6.60 5.04 -6.94
N ARG A 216 -6.93 6.12 -7.66
CA ARG A 216 -7.79 6.06 -8.84
C ARG A 216 -7.19 5.15 -9.90
N LYS A 217 -5.91 5.36 -10.22
CA LYS A 217 -5.21 4.56 -11.23
C LYS A 217 -5.10 3.09 -10.86
N ARG A 218 -4.85 2.81 -9.58
CA ARG A 218 -4.86 1.45 -9.04
C ARG A 218 -6.20 0.75 -9.26
N ILE A 219 -7.32 1.44 -8.96
CA ILE A 219 -8.66 0.88 -9.13
C ILE A 219 -8.98 0.70 -10.60
N GLU A 220 -8.66 1.68 -11.46
CA GLU A 220 -8.80 1.59 -12.92
C GLU A 220 -8.09 0.34 -13.46
N ALA A 221 -6.83 0.14 -13.09
CA ALA A 221 -6.05 -1.01 -13.50
C ALA A 221 -6.63 -2.34 -12.96
N ALA A 222 -7.15 -2.36 -11.73
CA ALA A 222 -7.80 -3.53 -11.16
C ALA A 222 -9.11 -3.87 -11.90
N ILE A 223 -9.92 -2.87 -12.26
CA ILE A 223 -11.13 -3.06 -13.07
C ILE A 223 -10.75 -3.66 -14.43
N TYR A 224 -9.77 -3.07 -15.11
CA TYR A 224 -9.29 -3.56 -16.39
C TYR A 224 -8.87 -5.05 -16.32
N VAL A 225 -8.01 -5.38 -15.35
CA VAL A 225 -7.52 -6.75 -15.16
C VAL A 225 -8.67 -7.73 -14.91
N GLN A 226 -9.60 -7.38 -14.02
CA GLN A 226 -10.70 -8.30 -13.68
C GLN A 226 -11.72 -8.42 -14.80
N THR A 227 -12.02 -7.34 -15.52
CA THR A 227 -12.91 -7.38 -16.68
C THR A 227 -12.35 -8.30 -17.78
N VAL A 228 -11.07 -8.16 -18.10
CA VAL A 228 -10.44 -9.04 -19.12
C VAL A 228 -10.49 -10.50 -18.67
N LYS A 229 -10.16 -10.78 -17.41
CA LYS A 229 -10.22 -12.16 -16.88
C LYS A 229 -11.64 -12.75 -16.91
N LEU A 230 -12.66 -11.94 -16.63
CA LEU A 230 -14.05 -12.37 -16.71
C LEU A 230 -14.47 -12.66 -18.14
N LEU A 231 -14.09 -11.82 -19.09
CA LEU A 231 -14.46 -12.00 -20.51
C LEU A 231 -13.75 -13.22 -21.13
N GLU A 232 -12.47 -13.40 -20.84
CA GLU A 232 -11.69 -14.52 -21.38
C GLU A 232 -11.90 -15.84 -20.61
N GLY A 233 -12.26 -15.80 -19.32
CA GLY A 233 -12.53 -16.99 -18.51
C GLY A 233 -13.97 -17.47 -18.55
N SER A 234 -14.87 -16.77 -19.24
CA SER A 234 -16.26 -17.21 -19.48
C SER A 234 -16.43 -17.99 -20.80
N GLU A 235 -15.35 -18.23 -21.54
CA GLU A 235 -15.36 -19.00 -22.79
C GLU A 235 -15.03 -20.50 -22.57
N ASP A 236 -14.82 -20.94 -21.32
CA ASP A 236 -14.66 -22.34 -20.90
C ASP A 236 -15.92 -22.84 -20.16
#